data_90191c895d16f7e38f464c024be9f315
#
_entry.id   90191c895d16f7e38f464c024be9f315
#
_cell.length_a   1.000
_cell.length_b   1.000
_cell.length_c   1.000
_cell.angle_alpha   90.00
_cell.angle_beta   90.00
_cell.angle_gamma   90.00
#
_symmetry.space_group_name_H-M   'P 1'
#
loop_
_entity.id
_entity.type
_entity.pdbx_description
1 polymer ?
#
loop_
_entity_poly.entity_id
_entity_poly.type
_entity_poly.pdbx_seq_one_letter_code
_entity_poly.pdbx_strand_id
1 'polypeptide(L)'
;ISDDEAAEHLNTAVELLENMDEVNSDCIAVMGVCQTGRHPLILASRRKIAAACVWVGAAQDREWEVNEVYPEPLDDLIARVDCPVLGIFGETDHMISLDHVRRFRDSLERHRKTYSIQIYQDAPHGWLNDTMPGRYRRQQAEAAWAAQRAFLQEIFSPVYDRNSIHWRFECHSSKDYDFSKNVRLE
;
A
#
# COMPACT_ATOMS: atom_id res chain seq x y z
N ILE A 1 12.05 -1.95 -14.21
CA ILE A 1 12.84 -3.03 -13.61
C ILE A 1 11.90 -4.21 -13.31
N SER A 2 12.42 -5.44 -13.33
CA SER A 2 11.64 -6.64 -12.99
C SER A 2 11.34 -6.72 -11.49
N ASP A 3 10.38 -7.59 -11.11
CA ASP A 3 10.07 -7.85 -9.71
C ASP A 3 11.30 -8.39 -8.95
N ASP A 4 12.12 -9.23 -9.60
CA ASP A 4 13.34 -9.80 -8.99
C ASP A 4 14.41 -8.75 -8.76
N GLU A 5 14.65 -7.90 -9.74
CA GLU A 5 15.60 -6.79 -9.65
C GLU A 5 15.18 -5.77 -8.59
N ALA A 6 13.87 -5.44 -8.53
CA ALA A 6 13.33 -4.58 -7.50
C ALA A 6 13.52 -5.17 -6.09
N ALA A 7 13.28 -6.47 -5.94
CA ALA A 7 13.49 -7.17 -4.67
C ALA A 7 14.96 -7.18 -4.25
N GLU A 8 15.88 -7.43 -5.17
CA GLU A 8 17.34 -7.43 -4.91
C GLU A 8 17.82 -6.06 -4.44
N HIS A 9 17.45 -4.98 -5.16
CA HIS A 9 17.81 -3.63 -4.79
C HIS A 9 17.27 -3.22 -3.42
N LEU A 10 15.99 -3.51 -3.17
CA LEU A 10 15.37 -3.21 -1.88
C LEU A 10 15.95 -4.05 -0.75
N ASN A 11 16.25 -5.33 -1.01
CA ASN A 11 16.90 -6.20 -0.03
C ASN A 11 18.26 -5.65 0.37
N THR A 12 19.08 -5.24 -0.60
CA THR A 12 20.38 -4.62 -0.34
C THR A 12 20.24 -3.34 0.50
N ALA A 13 19.24 -2.51 0.21
CA ALA A 13 18.98 -1.30 1.00
C ALA A 13 18.58 -1.62 2.44
N VAL A 14 17.71 -2.63 2.64
CA VAL A 14 17.31 -3.07 3.98
C VAL A 14 18.48 -3.67 4.75
N GLU A 15 19.32 -4.51 4.12
CA GLU A 15 20.54 -5.06 4.74
C GLU A 15 21.50 -3.96 5.17
N LEU A 16 21.66 -2.90 4.36
CA LEU A 16 22.46 -1.74 4.75
C LEU A 16 21.90 -1.09 6.02
N LEU A 17 20.58 -0.85 6.06
CA LEU A 17 19.92 -0.24 7.23
C LEU A 17 20.06 -1.13 8.48
N GLU A 18 19.89 -2.43 8.35
CA GLU A 18 20.01 -3.40 9.46
C GLU A 18 21.41 -3.42 10.08
N ASN A 19 22.44 -3.04 9.32
CA ASN A 19 23.84 -2.97 9.79
C ASN A 19 24.24 -1.59 10.33
N MET A 20 23.30 -0.63 10.42
CA MET A 20 23.56 0.70 10.99
C MET A 20 23.18 0.70 12.48
N ASP A 21 24.09 1.11 13.34
CA ASP A 21 23.89 1.15 14.81
C ASP A 21 22.73 2.05 15.24
N GLU A 22 22.40 3.07 14.43
CA GLU A 22 21.31 4.03 14.70
C GLU A 22 19.94 3.52 14.27
N VAL A 23 19.85 2.40 13.56
CA VAL A 23 18.60 1.85 13.00
C VAL A 23 18.08 0.71 13.85
N ASN A 24 16.81 0.81 14.23
CA ASN A 24 16.12 -0.34 14.80
C ASN A 24 15.62 -1.24 13.66
N SER A 25 16.27 -2.38 13.47
CA SER A 25 15.95 -3.35 12.41
C SER A 25 14.51 -3.89 12.45
N ASP A 26 13.88 -3.90 13.62
CA ASP A 26 12.46 -4.28 13.77
C ASP A 26 11.47 -3.20 13.30
N CYS A 27 11.97 -2.00 12.96
CA CYS A 27 11.18 -0.83 12.58
C CYS A 27 11.46 -0.37 11.13
N ILE A 28 11.84 -1.27 10.23
CA ILE A 28 12.05 -0.96 8.82
C ILE A 28 10.77 -1.21 8.04
N ALA A 29 10.25 -0.16 7.39
CA ALA A 29 9.12 -0.23 6.47
C ALA A 29 9.53 0.19 5.06
N VAL A 30 8.82 -0.33 4.05
CA VAL A 30 9.06 0.02 2.65
C VAL A 30 7.83 0.70 2.07
N MET A 31 8.07 1.80 1.37
CA MET A 31 7.03 2.57 0.67
C MET A 31 7.28 2.55 -0.84
N GLY A 32 6.22 2.41 -1.60
CA GLY A 32 6.22 2.57 -3.05
C GLY A 32 5.08 3.46 -3.52
N VAL A 33 5.31 4.26 -4.55
CA VAL A 33 4.35 5.21 -5.10
C VAL A 33 4.15 4.94 -6.59
N CYS A 34 2.90 4.94 -7.06
CA CYS A 34 2.54 4.76 -8.46
C CYS A 34 3.17 3.47 -9.04
N GLN A 35 4.05 3.57 -10.02
CA GLN A 35 4.73 2.44 -10.65
C GLN A 35 5.49 1.57 -9.64
N THR A 36 6.03 2.15 -8.58
CA THR A 36 6.74 1.41 -7.53
C THR A 36 5.84 0.91 -6.40
N GLY A 37 4.53 1.16 -6.48
CA GLY A 37 3.57 0.74 -5.45
C GLY A 37 3.53 -0.77 -5.20
N ARG A 38 3.88 -1.56 -6.21
CA ARG A 38 4.01 -3.03 -6.10
C ARG A 38 5.25 -3.48 -5.31
N HIS A 39 6.33 -2.70 -5.33
CA HIS A 39 7.63 -3.08 -4.76
C HIS A 39 7.60 -3.40 -3.26
N PRO A 40 6.87 -2.67 -2.39
CA PRO A 40 6.73 -3.04 -0.99
C PRO A 40 6.17 -4.45 -0.79
N LEU A 41 5.20 -4.86 -1.63
CA LEU A 41 4.59 -6.18 -1.57
C LEU A 41 5.53 -7.28 -2.08
N ILE A 42 6.29 -6.99 -3.15
CA ILE A 42 7.33 -7.90 -3.65
C ILE A 42 8.34 -8.20 -2.55
N LEU A 43 8.89 -7.16 -1.90
CA LEU A 43 9.85 -7.35 -0.83
C LEU A 43 9.24 -8.06 0.37
N ALA A 44 8.07 -7.62 0.83
CA ALA A 44 7.37 -8.21 1.98
C ALA A 44 6.96 -9.68 1.77
N SER A 45 6.77 -10.10 0.50
CA SER A 45 6.51 -11.51 0.17
C SER A 45 7.76 -12.41 0.22
N ARG A 46 8.96 -11.83 0.28
CA ARG A 46 10.25 -12.53 0.19
C ARG A 46 11.09 -12.42 1.46
N ARG A 47 10.87 -11.39 2.25
CA ARG A 47 11.55 -11.19 3.54
C ARG A 47 10.66 -10.49 4.55
N LYS A 48 11.00 -10.63 5.81
CA LYS A 48 10.34 -9.92 6.90
C LYS A 48 10.72 -8.45 6.88
N ILE A 49 9.71 -7.57 6.89
CA ILE A 49 9.81 -6.13 7.15
C ILE A 49 8.69 -5.73 8.12
N ALA A 50 8.77 -4.55 8.71
CA ALA A 50 7.79 -4.12 9.70
C ALA A 50 6.45 -3.71 9.08
N ALA A 51 6.46 -3.09 7.91
CA ALA A 51 5.24 -2.69 7.18
C ALA A 51 5.52 -2.45 5.70
N ALA A 52 4.49 -2.65 4.86
CA ALA A 52 4.47 -2.33 3.44
C ALA A 52 3.50 -1.17 3.18
N CYS A 53 3.98 -0.06 2.59
CA CYS A 53 3.16 1.12 2.30
C CYS A 53 2.99 1.30 0.79
N VAL A 54 1.78 1.13 0.31
CA VAL A 54 1.37 1.19 -1.11
C VAL A 54 0.63 2.50 -1.35
N TRP A 55 1.16 3.36 -2.19
CA TRP A 55 0.55 4.63 -2.55
C TRP A 55 0.22 4.67 -4.04
N VAL A 56 -1.07 4.80 -4.36
CA VAL A 56 -1.59 4.94 -5.73
C VAL A 56 -0.99 3.94 -6.73
N GLY A 57 -0.81 2.69 -6.29
CA GLY A 57 -0.18 1.61 -7.06
C GLY A 57 -0.66 0.22 -6.66
N ALA A 58 -0.09 -0.80 -7.25
CA ALA A 58 -0.29 -2.22 -6.92
C ALA A 58 -1.76 -2.68 -6.89
N ALA A 59 -2.61 -2.24 -7.80
CA ALA A 59 -4.00 -2.67 -7.81
C ALA A 59 -4.61 -2.76 -9.22
N GLN A 60 -3.86 -2.40 -10.27
CA GLN A 60 -4.36 -2.43 -11.66
C GLN A 60 -4.66 -3.85 -12.13
N ASP A 61 -5.63 -4.01 -13.04
CA ASP A 61 -6.05 -5.33 -13.53
C ASP A 61 -4.90 -6.20 -14.03
N ARG A 62 -3.94 -5.60 -14.75
CA ARG A 62 -2.77 -6.32 -15.29
C ARG A 62 -1.84 -6.92 -14.23
N GLU A 63 -1.94 -6.51 -12.98
CA GLU A 63 -1.09 -7.01 -11.89
C GLU A 63 -1.63 -8.31 -11.26
N TRP A 64 -2.86 -8.69 -11.59
CA TRP A 64 -3.53 -9.87 -11.05
C TRP A 64 -3.31 -11.15 -11.86
N GLU A 65 -2.61 -11.04 -12.99
CA GLU A 65 -2.33 -12.16 -13.89
C GLU A 65 -0.87 -12.15 -14.33
N VAL A 66 -0.33 -13.33 -14.61
CA VAL A 66 1.02 -13.46 -15.17
C VAL A 66 1.06 -12.82 -16.56
N ASN A 67 2.04 -11.97 -16.80
CA ASN A 67 2.28 -11.34 -18.09
C ASN A 67 3.78 -11.01 -18.25
N GLU A 68 4.16 -10.39 -19.35
CA GLU A 68 5.56 -10.05 -19.66
C GLU A 68 6.20 -9.09 -18.63
N VAL A 69 5.38 -8.26 -17.94
CA VAL A 69 5.85 -7.26 -16.96
C VAL A 69 5.78 -7.83 -15.54
N TYR A 70 4.75 -8.60 -15.25
CA TYR A 70 4.46 -9.15 -13.93
C TYR A 70 4.55 -10.68 -13.99
N PRO A 71 5.68 -11.27 -13.58
CA PRO A 71 5.89 -12.73 -13.64
C PRO A 71 5.08 -13.48 -12.59
N GLU A 72 4.49 -12.76 -11.63
CA GLU A 72 3.69 -13.33 -10.54
C GLU A 72 2.44 -12.49 -10.29
N PRO A 73 1.26 -13.12 -10.11
CA PRO A 73 0.03 -12.41 -9.77
C PRO A 73 0.15 -11.67 -8.42
N LEU A 74 -0.49 -10.52 -8.32
CA LEU A 74 -0.54 -9.74 -7.08
C LEU A 74 -1.15 -10.53 -5.92
N ASP A 75 -2.14 -11.38 -6.18
CA ASP A 75 -2.78 -12.23 -5.16
C ASP A 75 -1.76 -13.19 -4.51
N ASP A 76 -0.85 -13.77 -5.28
CA ASP A 76 0.19 -14.67 -4.79
C ASP A 76 1.25 -13.95 -3.96
N LEU A 77 1.59 -12.70 -4.33
CA LEU A 77 2.44 -11.85 -3.49
C LEU A 77 1.76 -11.56 -2.16
N ILE A 78 0.50 -11.10 -2.19
CA ILE A 78 -0.28 -10.78 -0.99
C ILE A 78 -0.39 -12.00 -0.07
N ALA A 79 -0.59 -13.21 -0.61
CA ALA A 79 -0.68 -14.43 0.17
C ALA A 79 0.55 -14.64 1.08
N ARG A 80 1.74 -14.23 0.62
CA ARG A 80 3.01 -14.42 1.34
C ARG A 80 3.46 -13.21 2.16
N VAL A 81 2.81 -12.05 2.02
CA VAL A 81 3.12 -10.87 2.86
C VAL A 81 2.87 -11.22 4.32
N ASP A 82 3.84 -10.94 5.20
CA ASP A 82 3.76 -11.22 6.64
C ASP A 82 3.94 -9.95 7.49
N CYS A 83 3.45 -8.82 6.99
CA CYS A 83 3.46 -7.55 7.71
C CYS A 83 2.17 -6.78 7.43
N PRO A 84 1.81 -5.79 8.28
CA PRO A 84 0.72 -4.86 8.01
C PRO A 84 0.94 -4.06 6.72
N VAL A 85 -0.15 -3.85 5.98
CA VAL A 85 -0.17 -3.12 4.71
C VAL A 85 -0.92 -1.81 4.85
N LEU A 86 -0.29 -0.69 4.49
CA LEU A 86 -0.97 0.58 4.29
C LEU A 86 -1.27 0.76 2.80
N GLY A 87 -2.51 1.09 2.47
CA GLY A 87 -2.95 1.48 1.12
C GLY A 87 -3.44 2.92 1.10
N ILE A 88 -2.89 3.76 0.24
CA ILE A 88 -3.29 5.16 0.05
C ILE A 88 -3.71 5.38 -1.40
N PHE A 89 -4.97 5.74 -1.61
CA PHE A 89 -5.56 5.85 -2.95
C PHE A 89 -6.34 7.15 -3.13
N GLY A 90 -6.61 7.51 -4.37
CA GLY A 90 -7.44 8.65 -4.74
C GLY A 90 -8.80 8.21 -5.28
N GLU A 91 -9.86 8.95 -4.90
CA GLU A 91 -11.25 8.67 -5.33
C GLU A 91 -11.43 8.80 -6.86
N THR A 92 -10.76 9.80 -7.46
CA THR A 92 -10.89 10.13 -8.89
C THR A 92 -9.69 9.67 -9.72
N ASP A 93 -8.94 8.71 -9.20
CA ASP A 93 -7.78 8.15 -9.91
C ASP A 93 -8.24 7.37 -11.15
N HIS A 94 -7.81 7.82 -12.35
CA HIS A 94 -8.18 7.21 -13.62
C HIS A 94 -7.35 5.95 -13.95
N MET A 95 -6.27 5.69 -13.21
CA MET A 95 -5.43 4.49 -13.38
C MET A 95 -5.80 3.39 -12.39
N ILE A 96 -6.20 3.78 -11.18
CA ILE A 96 -6.60 2.85 -10.11
C ILE A 96 -8.00 3.22 -9.65
N SER A 97 -8.98 2.54 -10.21
CA SER A 97 -10.38 2.75 -9.87
C SER A 97 -10.71 2.26 -8.45
N LEU A 98 -11.86 2.68 -7.92
CA LEU A 98 -12.36 2.18 -6.63
C LEU A 98 -12.59 0.66 -6.66
N ASP A 99 -12.93 0.08 -7.81
CA ASP A 99 -13.08 -1.37 -7.95
C ASP A 99 -11.73 -2.09 -7.86
N HIS A 100 -10.65 -1.50 -8.40
CA HIS A 100 -9.30 -1.99 -8.20
C HIS A 100 -8.91 -1.97 -6.72
N VAL A 101 -9.22 -0.89 -6.00
CA VAL A 101 -8.93 -0.78 -4.56
C VAL A 101 -9.74 -1.79 -3.75
N ARG A 102 -11.01 -2.04 -4.12
CA ARG A 102 -11.83 -3.08 -3.49
C ARG A 102 -11.24 -4.48 -3.72
N ARG A 103 -10.83 -4.80 -4.95
CA ARG A 103 -10.18 -6.07 -5.27
C ARG A 103 -8.91 -6.28 -4.44
N PHE A 104 -8.13 -5.21 -4.27
CA PHE A 104 -6.92 -5.22 -3.43
C PHE A 104 -7.26 -5.51 -1.96
N ARG A 105 -8.25 -4.82 -1.40
CA ARG A 105 -8.78 -5.08 -0.06
C ARG A 105 -9.25 -6.53 0.08
N ASP A 106 -10.07 -7.01 -0.85
CA ASP A 106 -10.67 -8.34 -0.80
C ASP A 106 -9.59 -9.45 -0.83
N SER A 107 -8.50 -9.22 -1.56
CA SER A 107 -7.34 -10.11 -1.54
C SER A 107 -6.63 -10.12 -0.18
N LEU A 108 -6.39 -8.94 0.41
CA LEU A 108 -5.79 -8.83 1.75
C LEU A 108 -6.65 -9.55 2.81
N GLU A 109 -7.97 -9.40 2.74
CA GLU A 109 -8.90 -10.06 3.66
C GLU A 109 -8.96 -11.58 3.45
N ARG A 110 -8.99 -12.04 2.18
CA ARG A 110 -8.95 -13.47 1.84
C ARG A 110 -7.73 -14.16 2.42
N HIS A 111 -6.58 -13.50 2.36
CA HIS A 111 -5.32 -13.99 2.91
C HIS A 111 -5.09 -13.59 4.36
N ARG A 112 -6.12 -13.02 5.04
CA ARG A 112 -6.09 -12.63 6.45
C ARG A 112 -4.93 -11.71 6.82
N LYS A 113 -4.64 -10.75 5.95
CA LYS A 113 -3.59 -9.75 6.19
C LYS A 113 -4.14 -8.55 6.96
N THR A 114 -3.35 -8.03 7.88
CA THR A 114 -3.65 -6.74 8.51
C THR A 114 -3.46 -5.61 7.52
N TYR A 115 -4.43 -4.71 7.43
CA TYR A 115 -4.32 -3.56 6.54
C TYR A 115 -5.01 -2.30 7.09
N SER A 116 -4.54 -1.15 6.61
CA SER A 116 -5.24 0.13 6.67
C SER A 116 -5.29 0.71 5.25
N ILE A 117 -6.47 0.81 4.66
CA ILE A 117 -6.67 1.42 3.34
C ILE A 117 -7.44 2.72 3.51
N GLN A 118 -6.93 3.78 2.89
CA GLN A 118 -7.55 5.10 2.88
C GLN A 118 -7.72 5.62 1.46
N ILE A 119 -8.94 6.10 1.15
CA ILE A 119 -9.30 6.69 -0.14
C ILE A 119 -9.61 8.17 0.09
N TYR A 120 -8.93 9.04 -0.64
CA TYR A 120 -9.04 10.49 -0.50
C TYR A 120 -9.94 11.09 -1.57
N GLN A 121 -10.87 11.94 -1.13
CA GLN A 121 -11.83 12.64 -1.98
C GLN A 121 -11.13 13.54 -3.00
N ASP A 122 -11.71 13.61 -4.22
CA ASP A 122 -11.24 14.49 -5.32
C ASP A 122 -9.73 14.38 -5.61
N ALA A 123 -9.14 13.22 -5.35
CA ALA A 123 -7.74 12.97 -5.54
C ALA A 123 -7.51 12.17 -6.85
N PRO A 124 -7.05 12.81 -7.95
CA PRO A 124 -6.74 12.16 -9.22
C PRO A 124 -5.37 11.49 -9.15
N HIS A 125 -5.00 10.67 -10.14
CA HIS A 125 -3.65 10.12 -10.18
C HIS A 125 -2.59 11.23 -10.18
N GLY A 126 -1.58 11.11 -9.32
CA GLY A 126 -0.52 12.12 -9.15
C GLY A 126 -0.86 13.27 -8.18
N TRP A 127 -1.95 13.18 -7.42
CA TRP A 127 -2.40 14.20 -6.46
C TRP A 127 -1.41 14.51 -5.33
N LEU A 128 -0.39 13.69 -5.16
CA LEU A 128 0.68 13.87 -4.17
C LEU A 128 1.81 14.79 -4.65
N ASN A 129 1.89 15.03 -5.96
CA ASN A 129 3.01 15.72 -6.57
C ASN A 129 2.72 17.23 -6.64
N ASP A 130 3.39 18.01 -5.80
CA ASP A 130 3.28 19.48 -5.73
C ASP A 130 3.85 20.21 -6.95
N THR A 131 4.64 19.52 -7.78
CA THR A 131 5.10 20.06 -9.08
C THR A 131 4.05 19.92 -10.19
N MET A 132 2.91 19.32 -9.91
CA MET A 132 1.77 19.16 -10.83
C MET A 132 0.54 19.92 -10.32
N PRO A 133 0.48 21.25 -10.42
CA PRO A 133 -0.54 22.08 -9.74
C PRO A 133 -1.98 21.71 -10.14
N GLY A 134 -2.21 21.24 -11.38
CA GLY A 134 -3.53 20.79 -11.82
C GLY A 134 -4.03 19.50 -11.15
N ARG A 135 -3.13 18.70 -10.61
CA ARG A 135 -3.44 17.41 -9.94
C ARG A 135 -3.21 17.46 -8.44
N TYR A 136 -2.29 18.25 -7.97
CA TYR A 136 -1.94 18.35 -6.55
C TYR A 136 -3.14 18.69 -5.68
N ARG A 137 -3.33 17.91 -4.63
CA ARG A 137 -4.37 18.11 -3.62
C ARG A 137 -3.70 18.23 -2.26
N ARG A 138 -3.31 19.46 -1.91
CA ARG A 138 -2.51 19.75 -0.72
C ARG A 138 -3.10 19.17 0.56
N GLN A 139 -4.38 19.41 0.81
CA GLN A 139 -5.05 18.95 2.03
C GLN A 139 -5.04 17.42 2.14
N GLN A 140 -5.34 16.74 1.06
CA GLN A 140 -5.33 15.27 0.99
C GLN A 140 -3.91 14.72 1.14
N ALA A 141 -2.91 15.36 0.51
CA ALA A 141 -1.52 14.96 0.62
C ALA A 141 -1.00 15.09 2.08
N GLU A 142 -1.28 16.21 2.74
CA GLU A 142 -0.93 16.42 4.15
C GLU A 142 -1.61 15.39 5.06
N ALA A 143 -2.90 15.10 4.82
CA ALA A 143 -3.65 14.09 5.56
C ALA A 143 -3.11 12.67 5.34
N ALA A 144 -2.76 12.30 4.10
CA ALA A 144 -2.20 11.00 3.77
C ALA A 144 -0.82 10.79 4.43
N TRP A 145 0.03 11.82 4.42
CA TRP A 145 1.31 11.76 5.14
C TRP A 145 1.12 11.64 6.66
N ALA A 146 0.11 12.33 7.22
CA ALA A 146 -0.22 12.19 8.63
C ALA A 146 -0.72 10.77 8.94
N ALA A 147 -1.57 10.20 8.08
CA ALA A 147 -2.06 8.83 8.22
C ALA A 147 -0.93 7.80 8.15
N GLN A 148 0.02 7.94 7.21
CA GLN A 148 1.18 7.05 7.16
C GLN A 148 2.04 7.15 8.42
N ARG A 149 2.30 8.36 8.93
CA ARG A 149 3.05 8.52 10.17
C ARG A 149 2.34 7.85 11.35
N ALA A 150 1.03 8.05 11.48
CA ALA A 150 0.23 7.42 12.55
C ALA A 150 0.25 5.89 12.44
N PHE A 151 0.09 5.34 11.22
CA PHE A 151 0.18 3.91 10.96
C PHE A 151 1.55 3.35 11.36
N LEU A 152 2.64 3.98 10.94
CA LEU A 152 3.99 3.51 11.29
C LEU A 152 4.27 3.64 12.79
N GLN A 153 3.82 4.70 13.46
CA GLN A 153 3.94 4.84 14.91
C GLN A 153 3.20 3.74 15.67
N GLU A 154 2.02 3.33 15.19
CA GLU A 154 1.27 2.20 15.75
C GLU A 154 2.05 0.89 15.56
N ILE A 155 2.50 0.59 14.31
CA ILE A 155 3.18 -0.67 13.99
C ILE A 155 4.55 -0.80 14.67
N PHE A 156 5.26 0.33 14.85
CA PHE A 156 6.58 0.36 15.52
C PHE A 156 6.48 0.39 17.04
N SER A 157 5.28 0.50 17.57
CA SER A 157 5.08 0.47 19.03
C SER A 157 5.48 -0.89 19.61
N PRO A 158 6.20 -0.93 20.73
CA PRO A 158 6.57 -2.18 21.39
C PRO A 158 5.37 -2.96 21.94
N VAL A 159 4.20 -2.32 22.04
CA VAL A 159 2.94 -2.95 22.49
C VAL A 159 2.05 -3.40 21.33
N TYR A 160 2.50 -3.22 20.08
CA TYR A 160 1.74 -3.65 18.92
C TYR A 160 1.69 -5.17 18.83
N ASP A 161 0.48 -5.73 18.84
CA ASP A 161 0.30 -7.18 18.68
C ASP A 161 0.31 -7.57 17.20
N ARG A 162 1.43 -8.12 16.74
CA ARG A 162 1.62 -8.57 15.37
C ARG A 162 0.81 -9.83 15.01
N ASN A 163 0.22 -10.52 16.00
CA ASN A 163 -0.61 -11.70 15.76
C ASN A 163 -2.09 -11.35 15.56
N SER A 164 -2.49 -10.15 15.94
CA SER A 164 -3.86 -9.66 15.73
C SER A 164 -4.06 -9.19 14.30
N ILE A 165 -5.24 -9.53 13.73
CA ILE A 165 -5.62 -9.09 12.39
C ILE A 165 -6.52 -7.85 12.53
N HIS A 166 -6.09 -6.76 11.93
CA HIS A 166 -6.83 -5.50 11.91
C HIS A 166 -7.17 -5.11 10.48
N TRP A 167 -8.44 -4.85 10.22
CA TRP A 167 -8.95 -4.41 8.92
C TRP A 167 -9.54 -3.02 9.06
N ARG A 168 -8.90 -2.04 8.41
CA ARG A 168 -9.36 -0.65 8.39
C ARG A 168 -9.51 -0.20 6.95
N PHE A 169 -10.74 0.12 6.57
CA PHE A 169 -11.07 0.65 5.25
C PHE A 169 -11.81 1.97 5.43
N GLU A 170 -11.16 3.07 5.10
CA GLU A 170 -11.68 4.42 5.27
C GLU A 170 -11.78 5.12 3.91
N CYS A 171 -12.95 5.64 3.61
CA CYS A 171 -13.19 6.40 2.40
C CYS A 171 -13.60 7.83 2.77
N HIS A 172 -12.71 8.77 2.55
CA HIS A 172 -12.96 10.20 2.70
C HIS A 172 -13.55 10.74 1.39
N SER A 173 -14.79 10.32 1.06
CA SER A 173 -15.43 10.62 -0.20
C SER A 173 -16.20 11.95 -0.18
N SER A 174 -16.57 12.42 -1.38
CA SER A 174 -17.51 13.53 -1.53
C SER A 174 -18.89 13.16 -0.95
N LYS A 175 -19.71 14.19 -0.62
CA LYS A 175 -21.07 14.00 -0.10
C LYS A 175 -21.99 13.18 -1.04
N ASP A 176 -21.63 13.12 -2.31
CA ASP A 176 -22.37 12.42 -3.37
C ASP A 176 -21.88 10.99 -3.61
N TYR A 177 -20.93 10.51 -2.83
CA TYR A 177 -20.43 9.15 -2.99
C TYR A 177 -21.46 8.13 -2.50
N ASP A 178 -21.81 7.21 -3.39
CA ASP A 178 -22.77 6.14 -3.08
C ASP A 178 -22.09 4.98 -2.35
N PHE A 179 -22.18 4.98 -1.03
CA PHE A 179 -21.62 3.94 -0.17
C PHE A 179 -22.28 2.56 -0.38
N SER A 180 -23.47 2.49 -1.02
CA SER A 180 -24.10 1.20 -1.32
C SER A 180 -23.25 0.36 -2.27
N LYS A 181 -22.41 0.99 -3.09
CA LYS A 181 -21.45 0.32 -3.97
C LYS A 181 -20.25 -0.32 -3.24
N ASN A 182 -20.11 -0.06 -1.94
CA ASN A 182 -19.08 -0.67 -1.08
C ASN A 182 -19.57 -1.89 -0.32
N VAL A 183 -20.83 -2.28 -0.50
CA VAL A 183 -21.39 -3.46 0.16
C VAL A 183 -20.70 -4.70 -0.41
N ARG A 184 -20.16 -5.54 0.48
CA ARG A 184 -19.70 -6.89 0.13
C ARG A 184 -20.86 -7.62 -0.55
N LEU A 185 -20.61 -8.11 -1.74
CA LEU A 185 -21.43 -9.19 -2.28
C LEU A 185 -20.99 -10.44 -1.52
N GLU A 186 -21.85 -10.93 -0.65
CA GLU A 186 -21.68 -12.24 0.02
C GLU A 186 -21.67 -13.37 -1.00
#